data_5516610a3e7b4a910a676ffc235f5828
#
_entry.id   5516610a3e7b4a910a676ffc235f5828
#
_cell.length_a   1.000
_cell.length_b   1.000
_cell.length_c   1.000
_cell.angle_alpha   90.00
_cell.angle_beta   90.00
_cell.angle_gamma   90.00
#
_symmetry.space_group_name_H-M   'P 1'
#
loop_
_entity.id
_entity.type
_entity.pdbx_description
1 polymer ?
#
loop_
_entity_poly.entity_id
_entity_poly.type
_entity_poly.pdbx_seq_one_letter_code
_entity_poly.pdbx_strand_id
1 'polypeptide(L)'
;INDLPVPRMSRDPDADRVGMACKDSNGEWVLVNGNQTCMIFLYYIIKNRIAMGKMKGNEFVVKTIVTTELIKAIADKNNVEMYDCYTGFKWIASVIRENEGKKQYIGGGEESYGFLAEDFVRDKDAVSACSLLAEICAWAKDQGKTLFDVLMDIYVEYGFSLNHTVNVVKPGKTGADEIKQMMVNFRTNPPKELAGSEVVLTKDYQSLKATDNKGNVTDIAQPATSNVLQWYTADGTKVSVRPSGTEPKIKFYIEVTGEMKCPKCYAEAEKKAMQTVEAVKVSLGL
;
A
#
# COMPACT_ATOMS: atom_id res chain seq x y z
N ILE A 1 6.56 31.18 -6.43
CA ILE A 1 5.42 30.24 -6.50
C ILE A 1 5.19 29.76 -7.96
N ASN A 2 5.45 30.60 -8.98
CA ASN A 2 5.20 30.25 -10.40
C ASN A 2 6.20 29.24 -10.99
N ASP A 3 7.35 29.01 -10.37
CA ASP A 3 8.44 28.19 -10.89
C ASP A 3 8.49 26.77 -10.33
N LEU A 4 7.51 26.37 -9.48
CA LEU A 4 7.46 25.00 -8.98
C LEU A 4 7.11 24.03 -10.11
N PRO A 5 7.83 22.91 -10.27
CA PRO A 5 7.60 21.97 -11.34
C PRO A 5 6.23 21.32 -11.21
N VAL A 6 5.48 21.29 -12.32
CA VAL A 6 4.17 20.64 -12.40
C VAL A 6 4.38 19.13 -12.56
N PRO A 7 3.76 18.29 -11.72
CA PRO A 7 3.78 16.84 -11.91
C PRO A 7 3.21 16.41 -13.25
N ARG A 8 3.66 15.27 -13.75
CA ARG A 8 3.09 14.60 -14.92
C ARG A 8 2.17 13.50 -14.46
N MET A 9 1.02 13.37 -15.11
CA MET A 9 0.05 12.31 -14.83
C MET A 9 -0.34 11.60 -16.12
N SER A 10 -0.67 10.32 -15.98
CA SER A 10 -1.17 9.46 -17.04
C SER A 10 -2.19 8.48 -16.49
N ARG A 11 -3.11 8.06 -17.32
CA ARG A 11 -4.04 6.97 -17.04
C ARG A 11 -3.80 5.82 -18.01
N ASP A 12 -4.20 4.62 -17.63
CA ASP A 12 -4.21 3.47 -18.52
C ASP A 12 -5.38 3.54 -19.55
N PRO A 13 -5.38 2.68 -20.58
CA PRO A 13 -6.37 2.74 -21.65
C PRO A 13 -7.82 2.58 -21.21
N ASP A 14 -8.09 1.77 -20.19
CA ASP A 14 -9.41 1.53 -19.61
C ASP A 14 -9.81 2.57 -18.54
N ALA A 15 -8.92 3.56 -18.29
CA ALA A 15 -9.16 4.71 -17.43
C ALA A 15 -9.54 4.36 -15.97
N ASP A 16 -8.97 3.29 -15.45
CA ASP A 16 -9.21 2.83 -14.08
C ASP A 16 -8.01 3.02 -13.14
N ARG A 17 -6.80 3.31 -13.66
CA ARG A 17 -5.57 3.56 -12.90
C ARG A 17 -4.90 4.85 -13.29
N VAL A 18 -4.28 5.51 -12.31
CA VAL A 18 -3.55 6.77 -12.51
C VAL A 18 -2.10 6.60 -12.09
N GLY A 19 -1.18 6.87 -13.01
CA GLY A 19 0.25 6.99 -12.74
C GLY A 19 0.68 8.45 -12.65
N MET A 20 1.66 8.75 -11.84
CA MET A 20 2.21 10.09 -11.72
C MET A 20 3.73 10.09 -11.61
N ALA A 21 4.34 11.18 -12.07
CA ALA A 21 5.74 11.50 -11.87
C ALA A 21 5.88 12.94 -11.36
N CYS A 22 6.78 13.17 -10.44
CA CYS A 22 7.12 14.50 -9.93
C CYS A 22 8.64 14.66 -9.90
N LYS A 23 9.11 15.87 -9.71
CA LYS A 23 10.53 16.13 -9.50
C LYS A 23 10.86 15.96 -8.02
N ASP A 24 11.96 15.28 -7.75
CA ASP A 24 12.55 15.17 -6.40
C ASP A 24 13.27 16.47 -6.00
N SER A 25 13.91 16.45 -4.83
CA SER A 25 14.66 17.59 -4.29
C SER A 25 15.89 17.98 -5.12
N ASN A 26 16.36 17.10 -6.02
CA ASN A 26 17.48 17.37 -6.93
C ASN A 26 17.00 17.87 -8.31
N GLY A 27 15.67 17.92 -8.53
CA GLY A 27 15.07 18.30 -9.80
C GLY A 27 14.96 17.14 -10.80
N GLU A 28 15.27 15.90 -10.39
CA GLU A 28 15.17 14.70 -11.20
C GLU A 28 13.73 14.15 -11.19
N TRP A 29 13.31 13.58 -12.33
CA TRP A 29 12.00 12.97 -12.45
C TRP A 29 11.96 11.62 -11.76
N VAL A 30 11.05 11.47 -10.79
CA VAL A 30 10.78 10.22 -10.08
C VAL A 30 9.33 9.78 -10.31
N LEU A 31 9.15 8.48 -10.48
CA LEU A 31 7.82 7.88 -10.55
C LEU A 31 7.29 7.69 -9.14
N VAL A 32 6.08 8.16 -8.88
CA VAL A 32 5.36 7.91 -7.63
C VAL A 32 4.62 6.59 -7.78
N ASN A 33 4.95 5.60 -6.95
CA ASN A 33 4.32 4.29 -7.04
C ASN A 33 2.88 4.29 -6.50
N GLY A 34 2.13 3.21 -6.74
CA GLY A 34 0.72 3.13 -6.36
C GLY A 34 0.47 3.24 -4.85
N ASN A 35 1.38 2.73 -4.01
CA ASN A 35 1.30 2.92 -2.56
C ASN A 35 1.44 4.39 -2.17
N GLN A 36 2.44 5.06 -2.72
CA GLN A 36 2.68 6.49 -2.49
C GLN A 36 1.52 7.35 -3.01
N THR A 37 0.99 7.00 -4.19
CA THR A 37 -0.20 7.65 -4.76
C THR A 37 -1.39 7.56 -3.81
N CYS A 38 -1.69 6.35 -3.33
CA CYS A 38 -2.80 6.12 -2.41
C CYS A 38 -2.62 6.89 -1.08
N MET A 39 -1.38 6.90 -0.54
CA MET A 39 -1.06 7.68 0.67
C MET A 39 -1.29 9.18 0.47
N ILE A 40 -0.78 9.76 -0.62
CA ILE A 40 -0.92 11.19 -0.91
C ILE A 40 -2.40 11.56 -1.02
N PHE A 41 -3.19 10.76 -1.73
CA PHE A 41 -4.63 11.00 -1.90
C PHE A 41 -5.38 10.95 -0.57
N LEU A 42 -5.19 9.89 0.21
CA LEU A 42 -5.85 9.75 1.51
C LEU A 42 -5.40 10.80 2.52
N TYR A 43 -4.10 11.10 2.56
CA TYR A 43 -3.58 12.20 3.39
C TYR A 43 -4.27 13.51 3.06
N TYR A 44 -4.31 13.88 1.78
CA TYR A 44 -4.96 15.11 1.32
C TYR A 44 -6.44 15.13 1.71
N ILE A 45 -7.20 14.08 1.37
CA ILE A 45 -8.64 13.99 1.66
C ILE A 45 -8.90 14.16 3.17
N ILE A 46 -8.17 13.43 4.00
CA ILE A 46 -8.35 13.46 5.46
C ILE A 46 -8.00 14.86 6.01
N LYS A 47 -6.80 15.38 5.69
CA LYS A 47 -6.35 16.69 6.21
C LYS A 47 -7.27 17.84 5.81
N ASN A 48 -7.72 17.87 4.56
CA ASN A 48 -8.61 18.93 4.11
C ASN A 48 -10.03 18.79 4.68
N ARG A 49 -10.57 17.58 4.82
CA ARG A 49 -11.86 17.39 5.51
C ARG A 49 -11.80 17.86 6.96
N ILE A 50 -10.72 17.57 7.67
CA ILE A 50 -10.49 18.08 9.04
C ILE A 50 -10.43 19.61 9.03
N ALA A 51 -9.61 20.20 8.16
CA ALA A 51 -9.45 21.66 8.08
C ALA A 51 -10.75 22.40 7.74
N MET A 52 -11.62 21.79 6.94
CA MET A 52 -12.95 22.32 6.56
C MET A 52 -14.04 22.01 7.59
N GLY A 53 -13.76 21.30 8.67
CA GLY A 53 -14.79 20.87 9.65
C GLY A 53 -15.81 19.88 9.07
N LYS A 54 -15.43 19.11 8.03
CA LYS A 54 -16.32 18.17 7.33
C LYS A 54 -16.28 16.74 7.90
N MET A 55 -15.49 16.50 8.95
CA MET A 55 -15.43 15.20 9.60
C MET A 55 -16.63 15.05 10.56
N LYS A 56 -17.33 13.93 10.44
CA LYS A 56 -18.51 13.59 11.26
C LYS A 56 -18.20 12.53 12.32
N GLY A 57 -17.00 11.91 12.26
CA GLY A 57 -16.56 10.85 13.16
C GLY A 57 -17.03 9.44 12.78
N ASN A 58 -17.56 9.28 11.56
CA ASN A 58 -17.97 7.99 11.00
C ASN A 58 -17.35 7.71 9.62
N GLU A 59 -16.31 8.45 9.29
CA GLU A 59 -15.58 8.27 8.04
C GLU A 59 -14.73 7.02 8.09
N PHE A 60 -14.59 6.37 6.92
CA PHE A 60 -13.67 5.26 6.77
C PHE A 60 -12.95 5.28 5.43
N VAL A 61 -11.78 4.63 5.43
CA VAL A 61 -10.95 4.38 4.25
C VAL A 61 -10.77 2.88 4.06
N VAL A 62 -10.44 2.47 2.83
CA VAL A 62 -10.21 1.05 2.52
C VAL A 62 -8.90 0.89 1.75
N LYS A 63 -8.10 -0.11 2.13
CA LYS A 63 -6.93 -0.53 1.36
C LYS A 63 -6.93 -2.05 1.15
N THR A 64 -6.10 -2.53 0.23
CA THR A 64 -5.89 -3.98 0.15
C THR A 64 -4.84 -4.45 1.17
N ILE A 65 -4.90 -5.72 1.53
CA ILE A 65 -3.95 -6.34 2.48
C ILE A 65 -2.48 -6.26 2.04
N VAL A 66 -2.21 -6.03 0.74
CA VAL A 66 -0.85 -5.88 0.19
C VAL A 66 -0.45 -4.43 -0.03
N THR A 67 -1.38 -3.48 0.13
CA THR A 67 -1.11 -2.04 0.11
C THR A 67 -0.43 -1.63 1.43
N THR A 68 0.34 -0.56 1.39
CA THR A 68 1.19 -0.08 2.51
C THR A 68 0.44 0.08 3.84
N GLU A 69 1.10 -0.31 4.93
CA GLU A 69 0.58 -0.10 6.30
C GLU A 69 0.63 1.39 6.73
N LEU A 70 1.33 2.23 6.00
CA LEU A 70 1.39 3.66 6.31
C LEU A 70 0.00 4.33 6.19
N ILE A 71 -0.89 3.78 5.36
CA ILE A 71 -2.29 4.23 5.31
C ILE A 71 -3.00 4.01 6.66
N LYS A 72 -2.68 2.89 7.33
CA LYS A 72 -3.22 2.65 8.69
C LYS A 72 -2.69 3.69 9.68
N ALA A 73 -1.40 4.01 9.63
CA ALA A 73 -0.82 5.04 10.50
C ALA A 73 -1.47 6.42 10.27
N ILE A 74 -1.75 6.77 8.99
CA ILE A 74 -2.45 8.01 8.63
C ILE A 74 -3.89 7.98 9.20
N ALA A 75 -4.62 6.90 9.01
CA ALA A 75 -6.00 6.77 9.47
C ALA A 75 -6.09 6.82 11.00
N ASP A 76 -5.29 6.02 11.70
CA ASP A 76 -5.27 5.95 13.17
C ASP A 76 -4.97 7.31 13.81
N LYS A 77 -3.94 8.01 13.32
CA LYS A 77 -3.54 9.32 13.86
C LYS A 77 -4.60 10.41 13.66
N ASN A 78 -5.48 10.23 12.69
CA ASN A 78 -6.55 11.17 12.39
C ASN A 78 -7.95 10.67 12.82
N ASN A 79 -8.02 9.59 13.61
CA ASN A 79 -9.27 8.97 14.09
C ASN A 79 -10.23 8.60 12.95
N VAL A 80 -9.68 8.10 11.83
CA VAL A 80 -10.45 7.57 10.70
C VAL A 80 -10.39 6.05 10.75
N GLU A 81 -11.53 5.39 10.63
CA GLU A 81 -11.57 3.94 10.57
C GLU A 81 -10.97 3.43 9.27
N MET A 82 -10.23 2.30 9.33
CA MET A 82 -9.64 1.70 8.15
C MET A 82 -10.01 0.22 8.04
N TYR A 83 -10.36 -0.19 6.84
CA TYR A 83 -10.63 -1.59 6.50
C TYR A 83 -9.55 -2.14 5.58
N ASP A 84 -9.10 -3.37 5.88
CA ASP A 84 -8.30 -4.19 4.98
C ASP A 84 -9.20 -5.16 4.21
N CYS A 85 -9.00 -5.25 2.89
CA CYS A 85 -9.70 -6.23 2.06
C CYS A 85 -8.72 -6.95 1.12
N TYR A 86 -9.17 -7.97 0.42
CA TYR A 86 -8.36 -8.64 -0.60
C TYR A 86 -8.08 -7.75 -1.81
N THR A 87 -7.06 -8.10 -2.58
CA THR A 87 -6.73 -7.44 -3.85
C THR A 87 -7.86 -7.61 -4.87
N GLY A 88 -8.13 -6.55 -5.60
CA GLY A 88 -9.22 -6.43 -6.54
C GLY A 88 -10.31 -5.50 -6.01
N PHE A 89 -10.64 -4.48 -6.81
CA PHE A 89 -11.50 -3.38 -6.38
C PHE A 89 -12.92 -3.84 -5.98
N LYS A 90 -13.36 -5.00 -6.47
CA LYS A 90 -14.61 -5.64 -6.02
C LYS A 90 -14.70 -5.82 -4.50
N TRP A 91 -13.56 -6.01 -3.83
CA TRP A 91 -13.52 -6.17 -2.38
C TRP A 91 -13.63 -4.82 -1.66
N ILE A 92 -13.01 -3.77 -2.21
CA ILE A 92 -13.24 -2.40 -1.74
C ILE A 92 -14.73 -2.05 -1.90
N ALA A 93 -15.32 -2.33 -3.05
CA ALA A 93 -16.75 -2.11 -3.31
C ALA A 93 -17.65 -2.91 -2.35
N SER A 94 -17.27 -4.14 -1.96
CA SER A 94 -17.99 -4.93 -0.95
C SER A 94 -17.97 -4.23 0.41
N VAL A 95 -16.82 -3.76 0.87
CA VAL A 95 -16.70 -3.03 2.14
C VAL A 95 -17.54 -1.74 2.11
N ILE A 96 -17.51 -1.00 1.00
CA ILE A 96 -18.34 0.20 0.83
C ILE A 96 -19.83 -0.18 0.99
N ARG A 97 -20.28 -1.23 0.28
CA ARG A 97 -21.66 -1.70 0.31
C ARG A 97 -22.11 -2.13 1.71
N GLU A 98 -21.26 -2.83 2.47
CA GLU A 98 -21.58 -3.30 3.83
C GLU A 98 -21.75 -2.15 4.81
N ASN A 99 -21.13 -1.00 4.55
CA ASN A 99 -21.18 0.21 5.37
C ASN A 99 -22.14 1.27 4.84
N GLU A 100 -22.82 1.03 3.71
CA GLU A 100 -23.76 1.97 3.09
C GLU A 100 -24.87 2.37 4.07
N GLY A 101 -25.13 3.68 4.17
CA GLY A 101 -26.10 4.25 5.10
C GLY A 101 -25.69 4.25 6.59
N LYS A 102 -24.54 3.66 6.95
CA LYS A 102 -24.03 3.58 8.34
C LYS A 102 -22.79 4.46 8.53
N LYS A 103 -21.84 4.40 7.60
CA LYS A 103 -20.57 5.11 7.65
C LYS A 103 -20.30 5.80 6.31
N GLN A 104 -19.41 6.79 6.33
CA GLN A 104 -19.04 7.54 5.14
C GLN A 104 -17.69 7.06 4.59
N TYR A 105 -17.70 6.41 3.42
CA TYR A 105 -16.49 6.14 2.68
C TYR A 105 -15.90 7.45 2.13
N ILE A 106 -14.61 7.71 2.36
CA ILE A 106 -13.95 8.93 1.89
C ILE A 106 -12.82 8.68 0.91
N GLY A 107 -12.37 7.44 0.78
CA GLY A 107 -11.36 7.05 -0.21
C GLY A 107 -10.75 5.70 0.07
N GLY A 108 -10.15 5.12 -0.95
CA GLY A 108 -9.41 3.87 -0.87
C GLY A 108 -8.77 3.47 -2.18
N GLY A 109 -7.82 2.57 -2.10
CA GLY A 109 -7.07 2.19 -3.29
C GLY A 109 -6.20 0.96 -3.12
N GLU A 110 -5.49 0.69 -4.20
CA GLU A 110 -4.61 -0.46 -4.36
C GLU A 110 -3.18 0.00 -4.67
N GLU A 111 -2.21 -0.83 -4.30
CA GLU A 111 -0.80 -0.64 -4.66
C GLU A 111 -0.57 -0.62 -6.18
N SER A 112 -1.53 -1.11 -6.95
CA SER A 112 -1.51 -1.18 -8.42
C SER A 112 -2.11 0.05 -9.11
N TYR A 113 -2.05 1.22 -8.45
CA TYR A 113 -2.47 2.53 -8.97
C TYR A 113 -3.99 2.75 -9.09
N GLY A 114 -4.83 1.82 -8.66
CA GLY A 114 -6.28 2.00 -8.60
C GLY A 114 -6.68 2.83 -7.38
N PHE A 115 -7.51 3.85 -7.57
CA PHE A 115 -8.03 4.69 -6.50
C PHE A 115 -9.48 5.09 -6.77
N LEU A 116 -10.25 5.25 -5.72
CA LEU A 116 -11.59 5.82 -5.73
C LEU A 116 -11.73 6.80 -4.57
N ALA A 117 -12.06 8.05 -4.87
CA ALA A 117 -12.49 9.05 -3.89
C ALA A 117 -14.01 9.04 -3.79
N GLU A 118 -14.54 8.93 -2.58
CA GLU A 118 -15.98 8.85 -2.31
C GLU A 118 -16.67 7.63 -2.98
N ASP A 119 -17.96 7.51 -2.87
CA ASP A 119 -18.70 6.29 -3.24
C ASP A 119 -19.70 6.47 -4.41
N PHE A 120 -19.46 7.47 -5.25
CA PHE A 120 -20.32 7.76 -6.40
C PHE A 120 -20.30 6.67 -7.49
N VAL A 121 -19.24 5.85 -7.54
CA VAL A 121 -19.14 4.61 -8.34
C VAL A 121 -18.64 3.47 -7.45
N ARG A 122 -18.58 2.23 -7.98
CA ARG A 122 -18.16 1.04 -7.23
C ARG A 122 -16.92 0.36 -7.82
N ASP A 123 -16.13 1.11 -8.54
CA ASP A 123 -14.85 0.69 -9.08
C ASP A 123 -13.87 1.87 -9.06
N LYS A 124 -12.59 1.59 -9.23
CA LYS A 124 -11.55 2.58 -9.39
C LYS A 124 -11.81 3.49 -10.58
N ASP A 125 -11.54 4.76 -10.43
CA ASP A 125 -11.81 5.76 -11.46
C ASP A 125 -10.62 6.71 -11.62
N ALA A 126 -9.88 6.53 -12.74
CA ALA A 126 -8.73 7.35 -13.03
C ALA A 126 -9.10 8.77 -13.47
N VAL A 127 -10.32 9.02 -13.95
CA VAL A 127 -10.73 10.36 -14.35
C VAL A 127 -10.88 11.25 -13.13
N SER A 128 -11.62 10.80 -12.12
CA SER A 128 -11.72 11.52 -10.83
C SER A 128 -10.40 11.57 -10.10
N ALA A 129 -9.59 10.49 -10.14
CA ALA A 129 -8.28 10.47 -9.54
C ALA A 129 -7.31 11.47 -10.17
N CYS A 130 -7.33 11.67 -11.51
CA CYS A 130 -6.58 12.73 -12.18
C CYS A 130 -7.04 14.14 -11.74
N SER A 131 -8.34 14.34 -11.61
CA SER A 131 -8.90 15.63 -11.12
C SER A 131 -8.46 15.91 -9.68
N LEU A 132 -8.53 14.90 -8.81
CA LEU A 132 -8.05 14.98 -7.42
C LEU A 132 -6.55 15.25 -7.37
N LEU A 133 -5.74 14.61 -8.22
CA LEU A 133 -4.31 14.86 -8.29
C LEU A 133 -4.00 16.29 -8.70
N ALA A 134 -4.74 16.86 -9.68
CA ALA A 134 -4.57 18.25 -10.08
C ALA A 134 -4.89 19.21 -8.92
N GLU A 135 -5.94 18.92 -8.16
CA GLU A 135 -6.31 19.67 -6.95
C GLU A 135 -5.22 19.59 -5.89
N ILE A 136 -4.68 18.39 -5.62
CA ILE A 136 -3.56 18.20 -4.67
C ILE A 136 -2.32 18.98 -5.09
N CYS A 137 -2.01 19.00 -6.39
CA CYS A 137 -0.88 19.77 -6.91
C CYS A 137 -1.07 21.28 -6.71
N ALA A 138 -2.28 21.79 -6.95
CA ALA A 138 -2.61 23.18 -6.69
C ALA A 138 -2.52 23.52 -5.20
N TRP A 139 -3.10 22.69 -4.34
CA TRP A 139 -3.04 22.80 -2.89
C TRP A 139 -1.60 22.78 -2.35
N ALA A 140 -0.74 21.90 -2.87
CA ALA A 140 0.67 21.87 -2.49
C ALA A 140 1.39 23.16 -2.92
N LYS A 141 1.14 23.60 -4.17
CA LYS A 141 1.72 24.83 -4.72
C LYS A 141 1.33 26.08 -3.93
N ASP A 142 0.09 26.18 -3.46
CA ASP A 142 -0.38 27.29 -2.61
C ASP A 142 0.38 27.35 -1.27
N GLN A 143 0.96 26.23 -0.82
CA GLN A 143 1.81 26.14 0.35
C GLN A 143 3.31 26.30 0.03
N GLY A 144 3.66 26.60 -1.23
CA GLY A 144 5.05 26.67 -1.69
C GLY A 144 5.75 25.30 -1.77
N LYS A 145 4.99 24.21 -1.91
CA LYS A 145 5.48 22.82 -1.92
C LYS A 145 5.29 22.16 -3.29
N THR A 146 6.16 21.22 -3.59
CA THR A 146 5.99 20.25 -4.66
C THR A 146 5.19 19.04 -4.16
N LEU A 147 4.75 18.17 -5.06
CA LEU A 147 4.14 16.90 -4.70
C LEU A 147 5.13 15.98 -3.95
N PHE A 148 6.43 16.07 -4.29
CA PHE A 148 7.48 15.33 -3.59
C PHE A 148 7.63 15.82 -2.14
N ASP A 149 7.53 17.15 -1.90
CA ASP A 149 7.55 17.69 -0.54
C ASP A 149 6.36 17.19 0.29
N VAL A 150 5.17 17.06 -0.31
CA VAL A 150 4.00 16.47 0.36
C VAL A 150 4.27 15.02 0.76
N LEU A 151 4.91 14.22 -0.11
CA LEU A 151 5.30 12.85 0.22
C LEU A 151 6.32 12.83 1.37
N MET A 152 7.29 13.75 1.38
CA MET A 152 8.27 13.88 2.48
C MET A 152 7.58 14.25 3.79
N ASP A 153 6.60 15.16 3.77
CA ASP A 153 5.82 15.52 4.96
C ASP A 153 5.08 14.29 5.53
N ILE A 154 4.49 13.47 4.66
CA ILE A 154 3.83 12.23 5.07
C ILE A 154 4.82 11.30 5.77
N TYR A 155 6.00 11.11 5.20
CA TYR A 155 7.03 10.25 5.79
C TYR A 155 7.57 10.77 7.12
N VAL A 156 7.72 12.08 7.27
CA VAL A 156 8.15 12.71 8.54
C VAL A 156 7.04 12.61 9.58
N GLU A 157 5.78 12.79 9.20
CA GLU A 157 4.66 12.82 10.14
C GLU A 157 4.21 11.42 10.58
N TYR A 158 4.26 10.41 9.69
CA TYR A 158 3.68 9.07 9.93
C TYR A 158 4.69 7.93 9.92
N GLY A 159 5.94 8.20 9.56
CA GLY A 159 6.99 7.23 9.38
C GLY A 159 7.29 6.94 7.91
N PHE A 160 8.48 6.42 7.63
CA PHE A 160 8.94 6.05 6.30
C PHE A 160 8.44 4.66 5.91
N SER A 161 8.07 4.47 4.65
CA SER A 161 7.74 3.16 4.08
C SER A 161 8.29 3.06 2.66
N LEU A 162 9.10 2.03 2.41
CA LEU A 162 9.52 1.61 1.08
C LEU A 162 8.75 0.35 0.69
N ASN A 163 8.09 0.40 -0.46
CA ASN A 163 7.33 -0.73 -1.00
C ASN A 163 8.01 -1.24 -2.27
N HIS A 164 8.39 -2.51 -2.29
CA HIS A 164 9.04 -3.16 -3.42
C HIS A 164 8.30 -4.46 -3.79
N THR A 165 8.06 -4.67 -5.08
CA THR A 165 7.39 -5.88 -5.57
C THR A 165 8.35 -6.73 -6.41
N VAL A 166 8.52 -7.99 -6.02
CA VAL A 166 9.27 -8.97 -6.79
C VAL A 166 8.28 -9.89 -7.50
N ASN A 167 8.44 -10.05 -8.81
CA ASN A 167 7.64 -10.96 -9.63
C ASN A 167 8.52 -12.14 -10.05
N VAL A 168 8.18 -13.35 -9.60
CA VAL A 168 8.84 -14.58 -10.04
C VAL A 168 7.94 -15.25 -11.06
N VAL A 169 8.38 -15.30 -12.31
CA VAL A 169 7.66 -15.95 -13.42
C VAL A 169 8.24 -17.34 -13.64
N LYS A 170 7.38 -18.33 -13.66
CA LYS A 170 7.71 -19.74 -13.91
C LYS A 170 6.91 -20.22 -15.12
N PRO A 171 7.44 -20.15 -16.35
CA PRO A 171 6.66 -20.43 -17.55
C PRO A 171 6.24 -21.90 -17.65
N GLY A 172 5.09 -22.12 -18.28
CA GLY A 172 4.58 -23.45 -18.58
C GLY A 172 3.86 -24.14 -17.41
N LYS A 173 3.36 -25.36 -17.67
CA LYS A 173 2.60 -26.16 -16.70
C LYS A 173 3.44 -26.54 -15.48
N THR A 174 4.69 -26.94 -15.70
CA THR A 174 5.64 -27.28 -14.63
C THR A 174 5.86 -26.08 -13.71
N GLY A 175 5.97 -24.86 -14.27
CA GLY A 175 6.13 -23.65 -13.49
C GLY A 175 4.92 -23.34 -12.60
N ALA A 176 3.70 -23.59 -13.05
CA ALA A 176 2.52 -23.46 -12.22
C ALA A 176 2.53 -24.45 -11.03
N ASP A 177 3.01 -25.67 -11.23
CA ASP A 177 3.13 -26.66 -10.15
C ASP A 177 4.27 -26.29 -9.18
N GLU A 178 5.38 -25.75 -9.68
CA GLU A 178 6.44 -25.18 -8.82
C GLU A 178 5.90 -24.07 -7.91
N ILE A 179 5.11 -23.14 -8.45
CA ILE A 179 4.50 -22.07 -7.66
C ILE A 179 3.57 -22.61 -6.58
N LYS A 180 2.76 -23.62 -6.90
CA LYS A 180 1.91 -24.30 -5.90
C LYS A 180 2.78 -24.91 -4.79
N GLN A 181 3.85 -25.61 -5.18
CA GLN A 181 4.77 -26.23 -4.23
C GLN A 181 5.47 -25.18 -3.35
N MET A 182 5.86 -24.01 -3.90
CA MET A 182 6.40 -22.91 -3.12
C MET A 182 5.42 -22.47 -2.01
N MET A 183 4.13 -22.30 -2.34
CA MET A 183 3.12 -21.93 -1.35
C MET A 183 2.89 -23.00 -0.28
N VAL A 184 2.96 -24.29 -0.66
CA VAL A 184 2.92 -25.40 0.31
C VAL A 184 4.13 -25.35 1.23
N ASN A 185 5.33 -25.16 0.68
CA ASN A 185 6.57 -25.09 1.45
C ASN A 185 6.55 -23.92 2.44
N PHE A 186 6.08 -22.73 2.02
CA PHE A 186 5.96 -21.55 2.90
C PHE A 186 4.94 -21.75 4.02
N ARG A 187 3.91 -22.60 3.82
CA ARG A 187 2.95 -22.95 4.88
C ARG A 187 3.48 -23.99 5.86
N THR A 188 4.17 -25.00 5.33
CA THR A 188 4.71 -26.08 6.18
C THR A 188 5.97 -25.66 6.93
N ASN A 189 6.79 -24.79 6.33
CA ASN A 189 8.02 -24.28 6.88
C ASN A 189 8.09 -22.75 6.72
N PRO A 190 7.26 -21.98 7.47
CA PRO A 190 7.29 -20.53 7.38
C PRO A 190 8.65 -19.98 7.82
N PRO A 191 9.14 -18.89 7.23
CA PRO A 191 10.37 -18.27 7.65
C PRO A 191 10.23 -17.79 9.10
N LYS A 192 11.24 -18.09 9.93
CA LYS A 192 11.32 -17.62 11.33
C LYS A 192 12.00 -16.27 11.42
N GLU A 193 12.75 -15.90 10.40
CA GLU A 193 13.54 -14.68 10.31
C GLU A 193 13.56 -14.20 8.85
N LEU A 194 13.53 -12.90 8.64
CA LEU A 194 13.71 -12.24 7.35
C LEU A 194 14.69 -11.08 7.52
N ALA A 195 15.73 -11.03 6.69
CA ALA A 195 16.78 -10.00 6.75
C ALA A 195 17.41 -9.80 8.16
N GLY A 196 17.55 -10.87 8.95
CA GLY A 196 18.10 -10.80 10.31
C GLY A 196 17.08 -10.36 11.37
N SER A 197 15.81 -10.16 11.02
CA SER A 197 14.75 -9.78 11.95
C SER A 197 13.77 -10.94 12.17
N GLU A 198 13.43 -11.22 13.43
CA GLU A 198 12.49 -12.30 13.80
C GLU A 198 11.09 -12.04 13.20
N VAL A 199 10.47 -13.09 12.64
CA VAL A 199 9.06 -13.05 12.23
C VAL A 199 8.18 -13.17 13.47
N VAL A 200 7.51 -12.09 13.83
CA VAL A 200 6.67 -12.02 15.03
C VAL A 200 5.20 -12.35 14.77
N LEU A 201 4.76 -12.30 13.51
CA LEU A 201 3.39 -12.64 13.13
C LEU A 201 3.34 -13.23 11.72
N THR A 202 2.69 -14.37 11.58
CA THR A 202 2.36 -15.00 10.29
C THR A 202 0.86 -15.01 10.10
N LYS A 203 0.37 -14.50 8.95
CA LYS A 203 -1.04 -14.58 8.57
C LYS A 203 -1.19 -15.51 7.36
N ASP A 204 -2.02 -16.54 7.49
CA ASP A 204 -2.43 -17.40 6.36
C ASP A 204 -3.90 -17.17 6.04
N TYR A 205 -4.14 -16.50 4.94
CA TYR A 205 -5.50 -16.18 4.49
C TYR A 205 -6.22 -17.38 3.86
N GLN A 206 -5.54 -18.49 3.63
CA GLN A 206 -6.20 -19.72 3.19
C GLN A 206 -6.87 -20.44 4.36
N SER A 207 -6.25 -20.42 5.53
CA SER A 207 -6.81 -20.97 6.77
C SER A 207 -7.57 -19.95 7.59
N LEU A 208 -7.47 -18.65 7.23
CA LEU A 208 -7.97 -17.50 8.02
C LEU A 208 -7.41 -17.47 9.45
N LYS A 209 -6.15 -17.84 9.60
CA LYS A 209 -5.46 -17.86 10.89
C LYS A 209 -4.25 -16.92 10.89
N ALA A 210 -4.06 -16.23 12.01
CA ALA A 210 -2.87 -15.46 12.33
C ALA A 210 -2.18 -16.10 13.52
N THR A 211 -0.88 -16.38 13.41
CA THR A 211 -0.07 -17.03 14.45
C THR A 211 1.08 -16.12 14.82
N ASP A 212 1.23 -15.80 16.10
CA ASP A 212 2.36 -15.04 16.61
C ASP A 212 3.60 -15.95 16.86
N ASN A 213 4.76 -15.33 17.18
CA ASN A 213 6.00 -16.04 17.46
C ASN A 213 5.96 -16.86 18.77
N LYS A 214 4.91 -16.72 19.58
CA LYS A 214 4.67 -17.51 20.81
C LYS A 214 3.75 -18.70 20.55
N GLY A 215 3.21 -18.83 19.34
CA GLY A 215 2.29 -19.89 18.94
C GLY A 215 0.80 -19.58 19.25
N ASN A 216 0.47 -18.37 19.67
CA ASN A 216 -0.93 -17.98 19.83
C ASN A 216 -1.59 -17.81 18.48
N VAL A 217 -2.77 -18.40 18.32
CA VAL A 217 -3.53 -18.38 17.06
C VAL A 217 -4.81 -17.56 17.23
N THR A 218 -5.04 -16.64 16.30
CA THR A 218 -6.26 -15.82 16.23
C THR A 218 -6.91 -15.93 14.86
N ASP A 219 -8.20 -15.66 14.77
CA ASP A 219 -8.93 -15.64 13.51
C ASP A 219 -8.68 -14.34 12.73
N ILE A 220 -8.59 -14.46 11.41
CA ILE A 220 -8.55 -13.31 10.50
C ILE A 220 -9.98 -13.04 10.02
N ALA A 221 -10.50 -11.88 10.36
CA ALA A 221 -11.84 -11.45 9.95
C ALA A 221 -11.85 -11.02 8.48
N GLN A 222 -12.02 -12.00 7.57
CA GLN A 222 -12.19 -11.77 6.13
C GLN A 222 -13.39 -12.59 5.62
N PRO A 223 -14.14 -12.09 4.61
CA PRO A 223 -15.38 -12.72 4.15
C PRO A 223 -15.18 -14.03 3.39
N ALA A 224 -13.96 -14.32 2.95
CA ALA A 224 -13.61 -15.51 2.18
C ALA A 224 -12.15 -15.88 2.35
N THR A 225 -11.76 -17.09 1.97
CA THR A 225 -10.35 -17.50 1.94
C THR A 225 -9.61 -16.96 0.71
N SER A 226 -8.31 -16.78 0.82
CA SER A 226 -7.44 -16.36 -0.29
C SER A 226 -6.07 -17.03 -0.17
N ASN A 227 -5.46 -17.39 -1.30
CA ASN A 227 -4.13 -17.98 -1.31
C ASN A 227 -3.04 -16.91 -1.12
N VAL A 228 -3.01 -16.29 0.06
CA VAL A 228 -2.05 -15.26 0.47
C VAL A 228 -1.43 -15.65 1.80
N LEU A 229 -0.12 -15.44 1.92
CA LEU A 229 0.62 -15.48 3.18
C LEU A 229 1.21 -14.10 3.46
N GLN A 230 1.27 -13.73 4.73
CA GLN A 230 1.96 -12.52 5.18
C GLN A 230 2.83 -12.83 6.39
N TRP A 231 4.02 -12.24 6.40
CA TRP A 231 4.95 -12.27 7.52
C TRP A 231 5.26 -10.86 7.96
N TYR A 232 5.23 -10.63 9.26
CA TYR A 232 5.60 -9.37 9.88
C TYR A 232 6.78 -9.62 10.80
N THR A 233 7.83 -8.84 10.67
CA THR A 233 9.04 -8.96 11.48
C THR A 233 9.04 -7.95 12.64
N ALA A 234 9.91 -8.17 13.60
CA ALA A 234 10.03 -7.31 14.78
C ALA A 234 10.46 -5.87 14.45
N ASP A 235 11.20 -5.68 13.36
CA ASP A 235 11.61 -4.34 12.87
C ASP A 235 10.54 -3.64 12.00
N GLY A 236 9.36 -4.26 11.83
CA GLY A 236 8.25 -3.69 11.07
C GLY A 236 8.26 -4.00 9.57
N THR A 237 9.19 -4.83 9.09
CA THR A 237 9.16 -5.30 7.70
C THR A 237 7.98 -6.25 7.50
N LYS A 238 7.20 -6.03 6.43
CA LYS A 238 6.08 -6.87 6.04
C LYS A 238 6.36 -7.50 4.68
N VAL A 239 6.17 -8.80 4.58
CA VAL A 239 6.23 -9.51 3.30
C VAL A 239 4.90 -10.21 3.04
N SER A 240 4.29 -9.94 1.89
CA SER A 240 3.08 -10.62 1.44
C SER A 240 3.40 -11.44 0.20
N VAL A 241 2.95 -12.70 0.18
CA VAL A 241 3.20 -13.63 -0.91
C VAL A 241 1.88 -14.06 -1.51
N ARG A 242 1.74 -13.89 -2.84
CA ARG A 242 0.50 -14.20 -3.55
C ARG A 242 0.80 -14.74 -4.94
N PRO A 243 0.38 -15.97 -5.29
CA PRO A 243 0.40 -16.44 -6.67
C PRO A 243 -0.66 -15.70 -7.51
N SER A 244 -0.37 -15.50 -8.79
CA SER A 244 -1.36 -14.99 -9.74
C SER A 244 -2.42 -16.06 -10.02
N GLY A 245 -3.67 -15.62 -10.16
CA GLY A 245 -4.76 -16.53 -10.54
C GLY A 245 -4.83 -16.82 -12.04
N THR A 246 -4.18 -16.00 -12.87
CA THR A 246 -4.33 -16.06 -14.35
C THR A 246 -3.01 -16.34 -15.07
N GLU A 247 -1.89 -16.16 -14.43
CA GLU A 247 -0.56 -16.30 -15.04
C GLU A 247 0.35 -17.14 -14.14
N PRO A 248 1.31 -17.90 -14.70
CA PRO A 248 2.26 -18.68 -13.94
C PRO A 248 3.33 -17.78 -13.29
N LYS A 249 2.91 -16.95 -12.37
CA LYS A 249 3.76 -16.05 -11.59
C LYS A 249 3.34 -15.99 -10.13
N ILE A 250 4.30 -15.72 -9.26
CA ILE A 250 4.08 -15.44 -7.84
C ILE A 250 4.68 -14.05 -7.53
N LYS A 251 3.96 -13.28 -6.76
CA LYS A 251 4.36 -11.93 -6.35
C LYS A 251 4.73 -11.91 -4.88
N PHE A 252 5.82 -11.24 -4.59
CA PHE A 252 6.25 -10.89 -3.23
C PHE A 252 6.15 -9.38 -3.10
N TYR A 253 5.32 -8.91 -2.19
CA TYR A 253 5.20 -7.51 -1.82
C TYR A 253 5.98 -7.31 -0.54
N ILE A 254 7.09 -6.59 -0.63
CA ILE A 254 7.99 -6.30 0.50
C ILE A 254 7.79 -4.85 0.89
N GLU A 255 7.40 -4.62 2.11
CA GLU A 255 7.30 -3.30 2.72
C GLU A 255 8.30 -3.20 3.87
N VAL A 256 9.21 -2.25 3.78
CA VAL A 256 10.18 -1.93 4.83
C VAL A 256 9.78 -0.60 5.43
N THR A 257 9.52 -0.58 6.74
CA THR A 257 9.16 0.63 7.48
C THR A 257 10.31 1.15 8.32
N GLY A 258 10.26 2.43 8.68
CA GLY A 258 11.26 3.06 9.52
C GLY A 258 10.87 4.48 9.93
N GLU A 259 11.69 5.12 10.72
CA GLU A 259 11.56 6.52 11.05
C GLU A 259 12.26 7.40 10.02
N MET A 260 11.66 8.53 9.67
CA MET A 260 12.28 9.59 8.90
C MET A 260 12.08 10.92 9.62
N LYS A 261 13.17 11.48 10.16
CA LYS A 261 13.11 12.68 11.02
C LYS A 261 13.07 14.00 10.25
N CYS A 262 13.47 13.98 8.99
CA CYS A 262 13.49 15.18 8.14
C CYS A 262 13.48 14.80 6.64
N PRO A 263 12.99 15.71 5.75
CA PRO A 263 13.00 15.47 4.30
C PRO A 263 14.38 15.13 3.73
N LYS A 264 15.44 15.76 4.22
CA LYS A 264 16.83 15.51 3.77
C LYS A 264 17.33 14.10 4.11
N CYS A 265 16.67 13.40 5.05
CA CYS A 265 17.02 12.04 5.44
C CYS A 265 16.48 10.97 4.45
N TYR A 266 15.71 11.37 3.44
CA TYR A 266 15.02 10.44 2.53
C TYR A 266 15.99 9.51 1.80
N ALA A 267 17.05 10.04 1.18
CA ALA A 267 18.00 9.24 0.40
C ALA A 267 18.71 8.16 1.25
N GLU A 268 19.01 8.47 2.51
CA GLU A 268 19.61 7.51 3.44
C GLU A 268 18.59 6.44 3.88
N ALA A 269 17.36 6.86 4.21
CA ALA A 269 16.28 5.96 4.58
C ALA A 269 15.93 5.00 3.44
N GLU A 270 15.81 5.51 2.20
CA GLU A 270 15.56 4.71 1.01
C GLU A 270 16.68 3.70 0.75
N LYS A 271 17.95 4.16 0.81
CA LYS A 271 19.11 3.27 0.63
C LYS A 271 19.14 2.14 1.66
N LYS A 272 18.90 2.45 2.92
CA LYS A 272 18.85 1.45 4.00
C LYS A 272 17.69 0.47 3.80
N ALA A 273 16.52 0.96 3.44
CA ALA A 273 15.36 0.11 3.18
C ALA A 273 15.57 -0.79 1.97
N MET A 274 16.22 -0.31 0.89
CA MET A 274 16.58 -1.15 -0.26
C MET A 274 17.57 -2.25 0.12
N GLN A 275 18.52 -1.99 1.01
CA GLN A 275 19.43 -3.03 1.53
C GLN A 275 18.63 -4.11 2.29
N THR A 276 17.64 -3.71 3.08
CA THR A 276 16.73 -4.66 3.75
C THR A 276 15.91 -5.46 2.74
N VAL A 277 15.40 -4.83 1.68
CA VAL A 277 14.69 -5.54 0.60
C VAL A 277 15.57 -6.62 -0.02
N GLU A 278 16.82 -6.30 -0.36
CA GLU A 278 17.75 -7.29 -0.93
C GLU A 278 18.05 -8.44 0.05
N ALA A 279 18.22 -8.14 1.35
CA ALA A 279 18.41 -9.17 2.37
C ALA A 279 17.16 -10.05 2.53
N VAL A 280 15.95 -9.49 2.46
CA VAL A 280 14.68 -10.26 2.45
C VAL A 280 14.61 -11.19 1.25
N LYS A 281 14.99 -10.72 0.05
CA LYS A 281 15.04 -11.54 -1.16
C LYS A 281 15.97 -12.75 -0.96
N VAL A 282 17.17 -12.52 -0.44
CA VAL A 282 18.12 -13.60 -0.12
C VAL A 282 17.52 -14.59 0.88
N SER A 283 16.87 -14.11 1.95
CA SER A 283 16.22 -14.96 2.96
C SER A 283 15.11 -15.84 2.38
N LEU A 284 14.48 -15.40 1.29
CA LEU A 284 13.39 -16.14 0.61
C LEU A 284 13.87 -16.97 -0.59
N GLY A 285 15.14 -16.91 -0.95
CA GLY A 285 15.71 -17.60 -2.11
C GLY A 285 15.26 -17.01 -3.45
N LEU A 286 15.10 -15.69 -3.53
CA LEU A 286 14.63 -14.93 -4.69
C LEU A 286 15.78 -14.29 -5.46
#